data_c779c2ef788d67041a08fa1c90ea1ad3
#
_entry.id   c779c2ef788d67041a08fa1c90ea1ad3
#
_cell.length_a   1.000
_cell.length_b   1.000
_cell.length_c   1.000
_cell.angle_alpha   90.00
_cell.angle_beta   90.00
_cell.angle_gamma   90.00
#
_symmetry.space_group_name_H-M   'P 1'
#
loop_
_entity.id
_entity.type
_entity.pdbx_description
1 polymer ?
#
loop_
_entity_poly.entity_id
_entity_poly.type
_entity_poly.pdbx_seq_one_letter_code
_entity_poly.pdbx_strand_id
1 'polypeptide(L)'
;MLTSLDAIKLLYNTVYPGKRISLGGNYTFRSLFTNLTTLFLPYKESNVLNNCEVSDFIHIVVPCIIIFPLLYKKLKEKKESNLIIGIIIFTALVIEMIFMFIGFNELLAKLTLFSYINRMELIYGFTATLFSLWTIAVLWKYKSILSMKVKIISILIFIVGYTLTITKQNVEYLPVYIYLIEILAFSVFVFLIYQGKQKNSIIMLFLILLVSSFTINPIAYGTSSITDYKLIPAIKKTIIKNKEYVLATNSLQMQSLLLANGIKTINAVNFYPDLKKWNLIDSKGKYTDVYNRYYHTEVRLTNEKTSFDLKQADMFILNLNVSDIKKWPVRTIVSPVSYDKLFDQTNIKFKKNKSMGYYVYVLE
;
A
#
# COMPACT_ATOMS: atom_id res chain seq x y z
N MET A 1 7.64 9.82 -23.50
CA MET A 1 6.97 10.97 -22.85
C MET A 1 5.83 11.53 -23.69
N LEU A 2 6.03 11.83 -24.98
CA LEU A 2 4.96 12.42 -25.83
C LEU A 2 3.69 11.55 -25.95
N THR A 3 3.84 10.22 -25.99
CA THR A 3 2.72 9.26 -26.09
C THR A 3 1.84 9.17 -24.83
N SER A 4 2.27 9.73 -23.72
CA SER A 4 1.53 9.70 -22.45
C SER A 4 0.85 11.03 -22.08
N LEU A 5 0.99 12.07 -22.92
CA LEU A 5 0.45 13.40 -22.62
C LEU A 5 -1.07 13.41 -22.47
N ASP A 6 -1.77 12.63 -23.29
CA ASP A 6 -3.23 12.53 -23.21
C ASP A 6 -3.70 11.88 -21.90
N ALA A 7 -2.96 10.85 -21.46
CA ALA A 7 -3.19 10.20 -20.17
C ALA A 7 -2.93 11.15 -19.00
N ILE A 8 -1.85 11.94 -19.06
CA ILE A 8 -1.52 12.95 -18.05
C ILE A 8 -2.60 14.04 -18.00
N LYS A 9 -3.05 14.56 -19.15
CA LYS A 9 -4.12 15.55 -19.22
C LYS A 9 -5.43 14.99 -18.66
N LEU A 10 -5.77 13.74 -18.98
CA LEU A 10 -6.95 13.09 -18.48
C LEU A 10 -6.91 12.96 -16.96
N LEU A 11 -5.81 12.47 -16.39
CA LEU A 11 -5.61 12.33 -14.96
C LEU A 11 -5.65 13.69 -14.24
N TYR A 12 -5.02 14.71 -14.79
CA TYR A 12 -4.99 16.04 -14.21
C TYR A 12 -6.42 16.65 -14.05
N ASN A 13 -7.33 16.30 -14.95
CA ASN A 13 -8.72 16.77 -14.92
C ASN A 13 -9.64 15.91 -14.03
N THR A 14 -9.12 14.87 -13.39
CA THR A 14 -9.90 14.05 -12.46
C THR A 14 -10.04 14.73 -11.09
N VAL A 15 -11.11 14.38 -10.38
CA VAL A 15 -11.27 14.77 -8.96
C VAL A 15 -10.20 14.12 -8.11
N TYR A 16 -9.80 12.88 -8.45
CA TYR A 16 -8.76 12.10 -7.79
C TYR A 16 -8.06 11.21 -8.83
N PRO A 17 -6.71 11.17 -8.91
CA PRO A 17 -5.76 11.93 -8.07
C PRO A 17 -5.49 13.38 -8.54
N GLY A 18 -6.05 13.83 -9.65
CA GLY A 18 -5.65 15.08 -10.32
C GLY A 18 -5.73 16.34 -9.47
N LYS A 19 -6.83 16.51 -8.70
CA LYS A 19 -7.01 17.68 -7.79
C LYS A 19 -6.49 17.43 -6.37
N ARG A 20 -5.84 16.30 -6.14
CA ARG A 20 -5.33 15.96 -4.82
C ARG A 20 -4.07 16.74 -4.49
N ILE A 21 -3.99 17.27 -3.28
CA ILE A 21 -2.82 17.92 -2.74
C ILE A 21 -2.50 17.29 -1.39
N SER A 22 -1.29 16.76 -1.23
CA SER A 22 -0.75 16.33 0.04
C SER A 22 0.04 17.49 0.65
N LEU A 23 -0.28 17.85 1.88
CA LEU A 23 0.44 18.89 2.63
C LEU A 23 1.33 18.31 3.71
N GLY A 24 1.28 17.00 3.95
CA GLY A 24 1.98 16.34 5.06
C GLY A 24 1.36 16.69 6.42
N GLY A 25 2.14 16.62 7.49
CA GLY A 25 1.71 16.97 8.85
C GLY A 25 0.74 15.98 9.51
N ASN A 26 0.49 14.83 8.89
CA ASN A 26 -0.47 13.82 9.35
C ASN A 26 0.18 12.53 9.86
N TYR A 27 1.50 12.49 9.91
CA TYR A 27 2.25 11.35 10.42
C TYR A 27 2.52 11.50 11.92
N THR A 28 2.64 10.38 12.59
CA THR A 28 2.92 10.35 14.03
C THR A 28 4.36 9.87 14.28
N PHE A 29 4.86 10.06 15.51
CA PHE A 29 6.19 9.58 15.91
C PHE A 29 6.41 8.09 15.62
N ARG A 30 5.35 7.29 15.54
CA ARG A 30 5.40 5.85 15.17
C ARG A 30 5.98 5.62 13.80
N SER A 31 5.75 6.52 12.86
CA SER A 31 6.25 6.38 11.50
C SER A 31 7.78 6.30 11.41
N LEU A 32 8.51 6.71 12.47
CA LEU A 32 9.95 6.50 12.58
C LEU A 32 10.36 5.03 12.80
N PHE A 33 9.41 4.19 13.23
CA PHE A 33 9.64 2.79 13.61
C PHE A 33 8.73 1.81 12.85
N THR A 34 8.12 2.25 11.74
CA THR A 34 7.18 1.42 10.96
C THR A 34 7.82 0.13 10.50
N ASN A 35 9.09 0.19 10.09
CA ASN A 35 9.89 -0.96 9.68
C ASN A 35 9.97 -2.08 10.74
N LEU A 36 9.85 -1.75 12.02
CA LEU A 36 9.86 -2.73 13.10
C LEU A 36 8.46 -3.30 13.31
N THR A 37 7.44 -2.45 13.35
CA THR A 37 6.06 -2.89 13.58
C THR A 37 5.50 -3.72 12.42
N THR A 38 6.08 -3.65 11.23
CA THR A 38 5.68 -4.39 10.04
C THR A 38 6.51 -5.63 9.76
N LEU A 39 7.58 -5.86 10.52
CA LEU A 39 8.55 -6.93 10.26
C LEU A 39 7.92 -8.33 10.20
N PHE A 40 6.87 -8.59 10.96
CA PHE A 40 6.18 -9.88 11.02
C PHE A 40 4.89 -9.96 10.18
N LEU A 41 4.63 -9.01 9.29
CA LEU A 41 3.51 -9.10 8.34
C LEU A 41 3.49 -10.38 7.52
N PRO A 42 4.63 -10.99 7.16
CA PRO A 42 4.65 -12.29 6.49
C PRO A 42 4.00 -13.43 7.28
N TYR A 43 3.99 -13.36 8.61
CA TYR A 43 3.39 -14.40 9.46
C TYR A 43 1.93 -14.17 9.74
N LYS A 44 1.54 -12.91 9.85
CA LYS A 44 0.20 -12.55 10.24
C LYS A 44 -0.22 -11.27 9.54
N GLU A 45 -1.28 -11.37 8.76
CA GLU A 45 -1.91 -10.23 8.14
C GLU A 45 -2.51 -9.31 9.20
N SER A 46 -2.28 -8.01 9.08
CA SER A 46 -2.84 -7.02 9.97
C SER A 46 -4.13 -6.44 9.39
N ASN A 47 -5.19 -6.45 10.17
CA ASN A 47 -6.44 -5.79 9.81
C ASN A 47 -6.39 -4.26 10.01
N VAL A 48 -5.35 -3.77 10.69
CA VAL A 48 -5.19 -2.36 11.07
C VAL A 48 -4.27 -1.63 10.12
N LEU A 49 -3.27 -2.35 9.60
CA LEU A 49 -2.27 -1.81 8.67
C LEU A 49 -2.71 -2.09 7.25
N ASN A 50 -2.54 -1.11 6.37
CA ASN A 50 -2.68 -1.35 4.94
C ASN A 50 -1.45 -2.12 4.44
N ASN A 51 -1.56 -3.44 4.38
CA ASN A 51 -0.45 -4.34 4.02
C ASN A 51 0.18 -4.02 2.66
N CYS A 52 -0.54 -3.35 1.76
CA CYS A 52 -0.03 -2.94 0.45
C CYS A 52 0.85 -1.69 0.52
N GLU A 53 0.71 -0.87 1.56
CA GLU A 53 1.32 0.46 1.66
C GLU A 53 2.41 0.56 2.72
N VAL A 54 2.43 -0.37 3.69
CA VAL A 54 3.43 -0.42 4.78
C VAL A 54 4.59 -1.37 4.51
N SER A 55 4.82 -1.76 3.25
CA SER A 55 6.04 -2.44 2.87
C SER A 55 7.21 -1.48 3.08
N ASP A 56 7.97 -1.69 4.13
CA ASP A 56 9.01 -0.77 4.56
C ASP A 56 10.39 -1.40 4.47
N PHE A 57 11.41 -0.55 4.43
CA PHE A 57 12.81 -0.95 4.42
C PHE A 57 13.33 -1.09 5.84
N ILE A 58 14.12 -2.13 6.11
CA ILE A 58 14.74 -2.31 7.44
C ILE A 58 15.85 -1.30 7.64
N HIS A 59 15.75 -0.50 8.68
CA HIS A 59 16.72 0.53 9.03
C HIS A 59 16.88 0.68 10.55
N ILE A 60 17.98 1.33 10.94
CA ILE A 60 18.28 1.71 12.33
C ILE A 60 18.52 3.23 12.39
N VAL A 61 17.69 3.98 11.68
CA VAL A 61 17.90 5.42 11.49
C VAL A 61 17.90 6.21 12.80
N VAL A 62 17.05 5.84 13.78
CA VAL A 62 16.94 6.58 15.04
C VAL A 62 18.28 6.62 15.80
N PRO A 63 18.93 5.50 16.13
CA PRO A 63 20.26 5.56 16.71
C PRO A 63 21.29 6.24 15.79
N CYS A 64 21.16 6.14 14.47
CA CYS A 64 22.05 6.82 13.52
C CYS A 64 21.92 8.35 13.59
N ILE A 65 20.71 8.89 13.67
CA ILE A 65 20.45 10.33 13.82
C ILE A 65 21.07 10.83 15.13
N ILE A 66 20.89 10.12 16.23
CA ILE A 66 21.39 10.52 17.55
C ILE A 66 22.92 10.67 17.56
N ILE A 67 23.64 9.78 16.89
CA ILE A 67 25.10 9.81 16.86
C ILE A 67 25.67 10.71 15.73
N PHE A 68 24.86 11.12 14.76
CA PHE A 68 25.32 11.87 13.59
C PHE A 68 26.09 13.14 13.92
N PRO A 69 25.70 14.00 14.89
CA PRO A 69 26.47 15.20 15.22
C PRO A 69 27.92 14.89 15.65
N LEU A 70 28.13 13.78 16.35
CA LEU A 70 29.46 13.33 16.78
C LEU A 70 30.26 12.79 15.60
N LEU A 71 29.60 12.00 14.72
CA LEU A 71 30.24 11.51 13.50
C LEU A 71 30.62 12.66 12.59
N TYR A 72 29.72 13.65 12.42
CA TYR A 72 29.98 14.85 11.63
C TYR A 72 31.25 15.58 12.11
N LYS A 73 31.33 15.87 13.42
CA LYS A 73 32.50 16.54 14.01
C LYS A 73 33.78 15.77 13.72
N LYS A 74 33.80 14.48 14.00
CA LYS A 74 34.99 13.62 13.82
C LYS A 74 35.40 13.43 12.36
N LEU A 75 34.45 13.28 11.44
CA LEU A 75 34.73 13.15 10.01
C LEU A 75 35.23 14.47 9.41
N LYS A 76 34.70 15.62 9.88
CA LYS A 76 35.17 16.95 9.49
C LYS A 76 36.62 17.18 9.94
N GLU A 77 36.97 16.82 11.18
CA GLU A 77 38.34 16.87 11.70
C GLU A 77 39.30 16.02 10.83
N LYS A 78 38.83 14.87 10.34
CA LYS A 78 39.62 13.96 9.47
C LYS A 78 39.58 14.32 7.99
N LYS A 79 38.87 15.35 7.58
CA LYS A 79 38.68 15.80 6.17
C LYS A 79 38.17 14.65 5.26
N GLU A 80 37.26 13.82 5.76
CA GLU A 80 36.73 12.67 5.02
C GLU A 80 35.76 13.12 3.94
N SER A 81 36.01 12.74 2.69
CA SER A 81 35.14 13.04 1.55
C SER A 81 33.75 12.46 1.65
N ASN A 82 33.62 11.30 2.28
CA ASN A 82 32.33 10.62 2.49
C ASN A 82 31.36 11.39 3.41
N LEU A 83 31.85 12.42 4.14
CA LEU A 83 31.02 13.27 4.97
C LEU A 83 29.96 13.99 4.14
N ILE A 84 30.26 14.40 2.91
CA ILE A 84 29.32 15.08 2.02
C ILE A 84 28.09 14.20 1.74
N ILE A 85 28.31 12.90 1.49
CA ILE A 85 27.24 11.94 1.26
C ILE A 85 26.34 11.84 2.50
N GLY A 86 26.93 11.72 3.69
CA GLY A 86 26.19 11.70 4.95
C GLY A 86 25.36 12.96 5.19
N ILE A 87 25.89 14.15 4.86
CA ILE A 87 25.17 15.42 4.99
C ILE A 87 23.98 15.46 4.02
N ILE A 88 24.17 15.05 2.77
CA ILE A 88 23.10 15.07 1.76
C ILE A 88 21.95 14.16 2.21
N ILE A 89 22.24 12.90 2.60
CA ILE A 89 21.22 11.94 3.04
C ILE A 89 20.54 12.44 4.33
N PHE A 90 21.30 12.95 5.30
CA PHE A 90 20.75 13.50 6.53
C PHE A 90 19.85 14.72 6.28
N THR A 91 20.23 15.59 5.36
CA THR A 91 19.41 16.75 4.99
C THR A 91 18.11 16.31 4.33
N ALA A 92 18.15 15.30 3.44
CA ALA A 92 16.95 14.72 2.86
C ALA A 92 16.02 14.15 3.95
N LEU A 93 16.55 13.35 4.89
CA LEU A 93 15.78 12.84 6.03
C LEU A 93 15.14 13.96 6.86
N VAL A 94 15.84 15.03 7.13
CA VAL A 94 15.30 16.18 7.89
C VAL A 94 14.14 16.83 7.14
N ILE A 95 14.27 17.04 5.83
CA ILE A 95 13.19 17.60 4.99
C ILE A 95 11.98 16.66 4.99
N GLU A 96 12.19 15.36 4.81
CA GLU A 96 11.15 14.34 4.87
C GLU A 96 10.43 14.33 6.21
N MET A 97 11.16 14.38 7.33
CA MET A 97 10.61 14.44 8.68
C MET A 97 9.82 15.74 8.93
N ILE A 98 10.30 16.89 8.43
CA ILE A 98 9.55 18.16 8.49
C ILE A 98 8.22 18.01 7.73
N PHE A 99 8.25 17.47 6.52
CA PHE A 99 7.02 17.22 5.77
C PHE A 99 6.10 16.25 6.51
N MET A 100 6.62 15.16 7.07
CA MET A 100 5.81 14.16 7.77
C MET A 100 5.13 14.72 9.01
N PHE A 101 5.85 15.43 9.87
CA PHE A 101 5.36 15.81 11.20
C PHE A 101 4.80 17.22 11.30
N ILE A 102 5.28 18.14 10.47
CA ILE A 102 4.87 19.55 10.47
C ILE A 102 3.99 19.85 9.25
N GLY A 103 4.34 19.28 8.10
CA GLY A 103 3.74 19.57 6.83
C GLY A 103 4.31 20.81 6.14
N PHE A 104 3.92 21.00 4.88
CA PHE A 104 4.28 22.17 4.08
C PHE A 104 3.02 22.98 3.76
N ASN A 105 3.16 24.28 3.60
CA ASN A 105 2.10 25.08 3.01
C ASN A 105 1.91 24.70 1.53
N GLU A 106 0.76 25.04 0.95
CA GLU A 106 0.38 24.64 -0.40
C GLU A 106 1.42 25.09 -1.47
N LEU A 107 1.95 26.30 -1.33
CA LEU A 107 2.96 26.83 -2.26
C LEU A 107 4.24 26.00 -2.23
N LEU A 108 4.77 25.75 -1.03
CA LEU A 108 6.00 24.98 -0.84
C LEU A 108 5.80 23.52 -1.29
N ALA A 109 4.69 22.92 -0.94
CA ALA A 109 4.37 21.54 -1.34
C ALA A 109 4.31 21.38 -2.86
N LYS A 110 3.72 22.34 -3.57
CA LYS A 110 3.67 22.36 -5.03
C LYS A 110 5.04 22.60 -5.67
N LEU A 111 5.81 23.57 -5.18
CA LEU A 111 7.15 23.88 -5.70
C LEU A 111 8.14 22.74 -5.53
N THR A 112 8.06 22.02 -4.42
CA THR A 112 8.93 20.88 -4.12
C THR A 112 8.42 19.56 -4.67
N LEU A 113 7.23 19.53 -5.30
CA LEU A 113 6.50 18.34 -5.75
C LEU A 113 6.05 17.38 -4.61
N PHE A 114 6.24 17.76 -3.36
CA PHE A 114 5.76 16.98 -2.21
C PHE A 114 4.23 16.89 -2.18
N SER A 115 3.51 17.84 -2.81
CA SER A 115 2.06 17.80 -2.95
C SER A 115 1.52 16.52 -3.60
N TYR A 116 2.35 15.80 -4.35
CA TYR A 116 1.98 14.52 -4.99
C TYR A 116 2.30 13.29 -4.14
N ILE A 117 3.00 13.46 -3.02
CA ILE A 117 3.49 12.37 -2.19
C ILE A 117 2.47 12.02 -1.11
N ASN A 118 1.93 10.80 -1.16
CA ASN A 118 1.00 10.29 -0.15
C ASN A 118 1.53 9.06 0.61
N ARG A 119 2.68 8.56 0.20
CA ARG A 119 3.34 7.39 0.79
C ARG A 119 4.74 7.79 1.25
N MET A 120 4.78 8.85 2.06
CA MET A 120 6.05 9.41 2.53
C MET A 120 6.84 8.42 3.38
N GLU A 121 6.18 7.53 4.12
CA GLU A 121 6.83 6.48 4.89
C GLU A 121 7.73 5.58 4.02
N LEU A 122 7.34 5.27 2.79
CA LEU A 122 8.15 4.49 1.87
C LEU A 122 9.43 5.24 1.45
N ILE A 123 9.31 6.54 1.15
CA ILE A 123 10.46 7.38 0.77
C ILE A 123 11.38 7.53 1.97
N TYR A 124 10.82 7.85 3.13
CA TYR A 124 11.54 7.93 4.39
C TYR A 124 12.28 6.62 4.71
N GLY A 125 11.61 5.47 4.61
CA GLY A 125 12.21 4.16 4.86
C GLY A 125 13.43 3.90 3.95
N PHE A 126 13.33 4.24 2.66
CA PHE A 126 14.46 4.12 1.73
C PHE A 126 15.63 5.02 2.12
N THR A 127 15.36 6.33 2.37
CA THR A 127 16.37 7.30 2.77
C THR A 127 16.99 6.93 4.13
N ALA A 128 16.16 6.46 5.07
CA ALA A 128 16.58 5.97 6.37
C ALA A 128 17.51 4.75 6.28
N THR A 129 17.24 3.85 5.34
CA THR A 129 18.11 2.69 5.05
C THR A 129 19.46 3.16 4.51
N LEU A 130 19.48 4.06 3.54
CA LEU A 130 20.72 4.61 3.00
C LEU A 130 21.55 5.30 4.09
N PHE A 131 20.89 6.08 4.96
CA PHE A 131 21.56 6.74 6.08
C PHE A 131 22.12 5.74 7.10
N SER A 132 21.37 4.68 7.39
CA SER A 132 21.82 3.60 8.26
C SER A 132 23.04 2.89 7.70
N LEU A 133 23.03 2.55 6.40
CA LEU A 133 24.15 1.90 5.73
C LEU A 133 25.39 2.80 5.70
N TRP A 134 25.24 4.09 5.40
CA TRP A 134 26.34 5.05 5.47
C TRP A 134 26.91 5.12 6.89
N THR A 135 26.06 5.22 7.90
CA THR A 135 26.49 5.26 9.31
C THR A 135 27.24 3.99 9.71
N ILE A 136 26.74 2.81 9.32
CA ILE A 136 27.39 1.52 9.56
C ILE A 136 28.79 1.48 8.92
N ALA A 137 28.91 1.90 7.66
CA ALA A 137 30.19 1.94 6.96
C ALA A 137 31.21 2.85 7.66
N VAL A 138 30.78 4.01 8.13
CA VAL A 138 31.63 4.92 8.92
C VAL A 138 32.06 4.30 10.24
N LEU A 139 31.17 3.69 10.98
CA LEU A 139 31.46 3.04 12.26
C LEU A 139 32.41 1.85 12.10
N TRP A 140 32.27 1.10 11.02
CA TRP A 140 33.17 -0.01 10.73
C TRP A 140 34.56 0.45 10.31
N LYS A 141 34.65 1.59 9.61
CA LYS A 141 35.95 2.22 9.28
C LYS A 141 36.64 2.79 10.53
N TYR A 142 35.87 3.35 11.46
CA TYR A 142 36.37 4.05 12.65
C TYR A 142 35.84 3.46 13.95
N LYS A 143 36.29 2.25 14.32
CA LYS A 143 35.78 1.44 15.44
C LYS A 143 35.73 2.13 16.80
N SER A 144 36.62 3.13 17.06
CA SER A 144 36.75 3.82 18.36
C SER A 144 36.15 5.23 18.36
N ILE A 145 35.36 5.62 17.31
CA ILE A 145 34.87 6.98 17.15
C ILE A 145 33.86 7.40 18.23
N LEU A 146 33.13 6.44 18.81
CA LEU A 146 32.11 6.66 19.84
C LEU A 146 32.56 6.18 21.19
N SER A 147 32.31 6.99 22.25
CA SER A 147 32.49 6.55 23.63
C SER A 147 31.40 5.56 24.04
N MET A 148 31.68 4.72 25.06
CA MET A 148 30.71 3.73 25.54
C MET A 148 29.42 4.39 26.05
N LYS A 149 29.54 5.56 26.70
CA LYS A 149 28.37 6.34 27.17
C LYS A 149 27.42 6.70 26.01
N VAL A 150 27.95 7.19 24.88
CA VAL A 150 27.15 7.54 23.69
C VAL A 150 26.46 6.32 23.09
N LYS A 151 27.19 5.20 22.99
CA LYS A 151 26.63 3.93 22.50
C LYS A 151 25.42 3.48 23.32
N ILE A 152 25.57 3.49 24.66
CA ILE A 152 24.49 3.09 25.58
C ILE A 152 23.31 4.06 25.49
N ILE A 153 23.55 5.39 25.56
CA ILE A 153 22.50 6.39 25.49
C ILE A 153 21.69 6.28 24.20
N SER A 154 22.34 6.11 23.06
CA SER A 154 21.64 5.99 21.77
C SER A 154 20.77 4.74 21.68
N ILE A 155 21.23 3.61 22.25
CA ILE A 155 20.44 2.37 22.33
C ILE A 155 19.26 2.55 23.30
N LEU A 156 19.47 3.20 24.45
CA LEU A 156 18.37 3.46 25.39
C LEU A 156 17.29 4.36 24.77
N ILE A 157 17.68 5.42 24.06
CA ILE A 157 16.71 6.28 23.36
C ILE A 157 15.97 5.48 22.28
N PHE A 158 16.64 4.60 21.53
CA PHE A 158 16.00 3.71 20.59
C PHE A 158 14.97 2.79 21.27
N ILE A 159 15.35 2.14 22.37
CA ILE A 159 14.45 1.26 23.14
C ILE A 159 13.22 2.03 23.62
N VAL A 160 13.41 3.19 24.25
CA VAL A 160 12.33 4.02 24.75
C VAL A 160 11.44 4.48 23.59
N GLY A 161 12.04 5.00 22.51
CA GLY A 161 11.32 5.47 21.33
C GLY A 161 10.47 4.36 20.72
N TYR A 162 11.03 3.16 20.53
CA TYR A 162 10.28 2.03 20.00
C TYR A 162 9.17 1.57 20.95
N THR A 163 9.45 1.47 22.25
CA THR A 163 8.44 1.09 23.26
C THR A 163 7.24 2.03 23.22
N LEU A 164 7.46 3.35 23.07
CA LEU A 164 6.39 4.34 22.95
C LEU A 164 5.56 4.20 21.67
N THR A 165 6.04 3.51 20.64
CA THR A 165 5.28 3.26 19.40
C THR A 165 4.35 2.07 19.51
N ILE A 166 4.58 1.17 20.46
CA ILE A 166 3.73 0.00 20.69
C ILE A 166 2.39 0.48 21.22
N THR A 167 1.38 0.40 20.38
CA THR A 167 0.03 0.82 20.72
C THR A 167 -0.89 -0.34 20.91
N LYS A 168 -2.09 -0.06 21.43
CA LYS A 168 -3.17 -1.05 21.52
C LYS A 168 -3.41 -1.77 20.18
N GLN A 169 -3.39 -1.04 19.07
CA GLN A 169 -3.56 -1.62 17.73
C GLN A 169 -2.43 -2.60 17.36
N ASN A 170 -1.19 -2.25 17.65
CA ASN A 170 -0.05 -3.14 17.38
C ASN A 170 -0.07 -4.35 18.33
N VAL A 171 -0.45 -4.16 19.58
CA VAL A 171 -0.62 -5.25 20.56
C VAL A 171 -1.73 -6.21 20.14
N GLU A 172 -2.80 -5.72 19.51
CA GLU A 172 -3.83 -6.56 18.91
C GLU A 172 -3.32 -7.32 17.68
N TYR A 173 -2.35 -6.76 16.97
CA TYR A 173 -1.72 -7.40 15.82
C TYR A 173 -0.77 -8.53 16.24
N LEU A 174 0.19 -8.24 17.13
CA LEU A 174 1.16 -9.21 17.64
C LEU A 174 1.15 -9.22 19.18
N PRO A 175 1.45 -10.37 19.81
CA PRO A 175 1.66 -10.44 21.25
C PRO A 175 2.82 -9.56 21.71
N VAL A 176 2.69 -8.95 22.89
CA VAL A 176 3.70 -8.02 23.46
C VAL A 176 5.10 -8.64 23.53
N TYR A 177 5.19 -9.93 23.83
CA TYR A 177 6.49 -10.61 23.91
C TYR A 177 7.27 -10.63 22.58
N ILE A 178 6.58 -10.62 21.44
CA ILE A 178 7.23 -10.52 20.12
C ILE A 178 7.94 -9.17 20.00
N TYR A 179 7.27 -8.07 20.36
CA TYR A 179 7.90 -6.74 20.35
C TYR A 179 9.08 -6.63 21.32
N LEU A 180 9.01 -7.28 22.48
CA LEU A 180 10.15 -7.32 23.41
C LEU A 180 11.34 -8.07 22.82
N ILE A 181 11.11 -9.19 22.17
CA ILE A 181 12.16 -9.95 21.44
C ILE A 181 12.77 -9.08 20.32
N GLU A 182 11.94 -8.36 19.57
CA GLU A 182 12.39 -7.46 18.53
C GLU A 182 13.26 -6.32 19.06
N ILE A 183 12.81 -5.63 20.12
CA ILE A 183 13.59 -4.59 20.79
C ILE A 183 14.97 -5.13 21.21
N LEU A 184 14.99 -6.31 21.82
CA LEU A 184 16.24 -6.94 22.24
C LEU A 184 17.14 -7.27 21.04
N ALA A 185 16.58 -7.89 20.02
CA ALA A 185 17.31 -8.30 18.82
C ALA A 185 17.94 -7.09 18.10
N PHE A 186 17.16 -6.03 17.87
CA PHE A 186 17.68 -4.80 17.25
C PHE A 186 18.67 -4.05 18.15
N SER A 187 18.46 -4.05 19.46
CA SER A 187 19.41 -3.45 20.40
C SER A 187 20.77 -4.16 20.38
N VAL A 188 20.75 -5.50 20.34
CA VAL A 188 21.97 -6.31 20.18
C VAL A 188 22.61 -6.06 18.82
N PHE A 189 21.81 -5.98 17.75
CA PHE A 189 22.31 -5.68 16.41
C PHE A 189 23.03 -4.32 16.37
N VAL A 190 22.40 -3.25 16.88
CA VAL A 190 23.00 -1.91 16.96
C VAL A 190 24.26 -1.92 17.83
N PHE A 191 24.24 -2.61 18.97
CA PHE A 191 25.41 -2.74 19.84
C PHE A 191 26.59 -3.42 19.14
N LEU A 192 26.36 -4.51 18.40
CA LEU A 192 27.39 -5.20 17.61
C LEU A 192 28.02 -4.30 16.54
N ILE A 193 27.19 -3.47 15.87
CA ILE A 193 27.68 -2.45 14.93
C ILE A 193 28.60 -1.46 15.65
N TYR A 194 28.17 -0.94 16.82
CA TYR A 194 28.94 0.01 17.62
C TYR A 194 30.27 -0.56 18.14
N GLN A 195 30.34 -1.88 18.32
CA GLN A 195 31.57 -2.56 18.68
C GLN A 195 32.48 -2.89 17.48
N GLY A 196 32.02 -2.56 16.26
CA GLY A 196 32.74 -2.89 15.02
C GLY A 196 32.82 -4.39 14.73
N LYS A 197 31.93 -5.20 15.33
CA LYS A 197 31.86 -6.66 15.13
C LYS A 197 31.09 -6.99 13.85
N GLN A 198 31.69 -6.71 12.69
CA GLN A 198 31.06 -6.81 11.36
C GLN A 198 30.39 -8.17 11.13
N LYS A 199 31.15 -9.27 11.27
CA LYS A 199 30.64 -10.65 11.06
C LYS A 199 29.41 -10.93 11.92
N ASN A 200 29.48 -10.58 13.20
CA ASN A 200 28.40 -10.88 14.14
C ASN A 200 27.15 -10.01 13.87
N SER A 201 27.33 -8.76 13.47
CA SER A 201 26.20 -7.90 13.11
C SER A 201 25.51 -8.37 11.83
N ILE A 202 26.26 -8.85 10.82
CA ILE A 202 25.69 -9.44 9.61
C ILE A 202 24.91 -10.73 9.95
N ILE A 203 25.48 -11.61 10.78
CA ILE A 203 24.79 -12.82 11.23
C ILE A 203 23.51 -12.46 11.98
N MET A 204 23.56 -11.46 12.88
CA MET A 204 22.38 -11.03 13.63
C MET A 204 21.28 -10.49 12.72
N LEU A 205 21.62 -9.65 11.74
CA LEU A 205 20.67 -9.17 10.74
C LEU A 205 20.05 -10.32 9.93
N PHE A 206 20.90 -11.28 9.50
CA PHE A 206 20.42 -12.47 8.80
C PHE A 206 19.45 -13.29 9.65
N LEU A 207 19.72 -13.47 10.94
CA LEU A 207 18.82 -14.18 11.85
C LEU A 207 17.49 -13.42 12.04
N ILE A 208 17.51 -12.09 12.17
CA ILE A 208 16.30 -11.27 12.26
C ILE A 208 15.45 -11.48 10.99
N LEU A 209 16.06 -11.37 9.81
CA LEU A 209 15.38 -11.56 8.54
C LEU A 209 14.86 -12.99 8.37
N LEU A 210 15.68 -13.99 8.72
CA LEU A 210 15.27 -15.39 8.63
C LEU A 210 14.05 -15.65 9.51
N VAL A 211 14.09 -15.24 10.77
CA VAL A 211 12.96 -15.44 11.71
C VAL A 211 11.70 -14.72 11.24
N SER A 212 11.83 -13.51 10.70
CA SER A 212 10.66 -12.72 10.27
C SER A 212 10.06 -13.16 8.93
N SER A 213 10.77 -13.99 8.15
CA SER A 213 10.33 -14.29 6.77
C SER A 213 10.48 -15.74 6.33
N PHE A 214 10.93 -16.66 7.20
CA PHE A 214 11.25 -18.04 6.78
C PHE A 214 10.02 -18.84 6.32
N THR A 215 8.81 -18.43 6.70
CA THR A 215 7.56 -19.05 6.23
C THR A 215 7.12 -18.59 4.85
N ILE A 216 7.72 -17.52 4.32
CA ILE A 216 7.42 -17.05 2.98
C ILE A 216 8.01 -18.05 1.97
N ASN A 217 7.17 -18.59 1.09
CA ASN A 217 7.67 -19.33 -0.04
C ASN A 217 8.24 -18.34 -1.08
N PRO A 218 9.58 -18.26 -1.24
CA PRO A 218 10.19 -17.33 -2.18
C PRO A 218 9.99 -17.76 -3.64
N ILE A 219 9.53 -19.00 -3.86
CA ILE A 219 9.35 -19.58 -5.19
C ILE A 219 7.86 -19.79 -5.42
N ALA A 220 7.24 -18.88 -6.16
CA ALA A 220 5.91 -19.09 -6.72
C ALA A 220 6.06 -19.70 -8.12
N TYR A 221 5.50 -20.90 -8.33
CA TYR A 221 5.56 -21.58 -9.62
C TYR A 221 4.20 -21.61 -10.29
N GLY A 222 4.15 -21.11 -11.53
CA GLY A 222 2.95 -21.13 -12.36
C GLY A 222 1.87 -20.13 -11.94
N THR A 223 0.77 -20.13 -12.69
CA THR A 223 -0.39 -19.26 -12.50
C THR A 223 -1.67 -20.05 -12.23
N SER A 224 -1.56 -21.35 -11.93
CA SER A 224 -2.69 -22.27 -11.80
C SER A 224 -3.70 -21.84 -10.74
N SER A 225 -3.25 -21.22 -9.64
CA SER A 225 -4.13 -20.66 -8.60
C SER A 225 -5.10 -19.60 -9.13
N ILE A 226 -4.74 -18.94 -10.24
CA ILE A 226 -5.55 -17.91 -10.92
C ILE A 226 -6.25 -18.50 -12.13
N THR A 227 -5.52 -19.24 -13.00
CA THR A 227 -6.02 -19.71 -14.30
C THR A 227 -6.90 -20.94 -14.21
N ASP A 228 -6.65 -21.80 -13.22
CA ASP A 228 -7.35 -23.08 -13.07
C ASP A 228 -8.50 -23.02 -12.06
N TYR A 229 -8.89 -21.79 -11.68
CA TYR A 229 -10.02 -21.59 -10.80
C TYR A 229 -11.30 -22.11 -11.45
N LYS A 230 -11.92 -23.16 -10.88
CA LYS A 230 -13.01 -23.95 -11.49
C LYS A 230 -14.21 -23.12 -11.97
N LEU A 231 -14.41 -21.93 -11.43
CA LEU A 231 -15.46 -20.99 -11.85
C LEU A 231 -15.21 -20.40 -13.23
N ILE A 232 -13.95 -20.19 -13.60
CA ILE A 232 -13.55 -19.50 -14.85
C ILE A 232 -14.04 -20.23 -16.11
N PRO A 233 -13.84 -21.55 -16.27
CA PRO A 233 -14.40 -22.29 -17.41
C PRO A 233 -15.94 -22.21 -17.50
N ALA A 234 -16.61 -22.21 -16.35
CA ALA A 234 -18.06 -22.08 -16.30
C ALA A 234 -18.54 -20.71 -16.80
N ILE A 235 -17.84 -19.63 -16.40
CA ILE A 235 -18.15 -18.27 -16.87
C ILE A 235 -17.82 -18.13 -18.37
N LYS A 236 -16.66 -18.62 -18.82
CA LYS A 236 -16.26 -18.55 -20.26
C LYS A 236 -17.30 -19.22 -21.17
N LYS A 237 -17.96 -20.28 -20.74
CA LYS A 237 -19.05 -20.95 -21.50
C LYS A 237 -20.30 -20.08 -21.65
N THR A 238 -20.51 -19.09 -20.78
CA THR A 238 -21.69 -18.21 -20.86
C THR A 238 -21.47 -17.01 -21.79
N ILE A 239 -20.23 -16.73 -22.19
CA ILE A 239 -19.87 -15.60 -23.04
C ILE A 239 -19.95 -16.06 -24.49
N ILE A 240 -20.92 -15.56 -25.25
CA ILE A 240 -21.16 -15.96 -26.65
C ILE A 240 -20.42 -15.04 -27.62
N LYS A 241 -20.29 -13.77 -27.32
CA LYS A 241 -19.66 -12.76 -28.20
C LYS A 241 -18.48 -12.07 -27.52
N ASN A 242 -17.40 -11.85 -28.26
CA ASN A 242 -16.21 -11.14 -27.75
C ASN A 242 -16.45 -9.69 -27.25
N LYS A 243 -17.65 -9.14 -27.47
CA LYS A 243 -18.03 -7.80 -27.03
C LYS A 243 -18.86 -7.79 -25.72
N GLU A 244 -19.22 -8.96 -25.22
CA GLU A 244 -19.99 -9.06 -23.98
C GLU A 244 -19.07 -8.85 -22.76
N TYR A 245 -19.62 -8.17 -21.75
CA TYR A 245 -18.97 -7.95 -20.48
C TYR A 245 -19.63 -8.80 -19.40
N VAL A 246 -18.81 -9.23 -18.42
CA VAL A 246 -19.31 -9.85 -17.21
C VAL A 246 -19.44 -8.76 -16.13
N LEU A 247 -20.51 -8.80 -15.37
CA LEU A 247 -20.70 -7.95 -14.19
C LEU A 247 -20.39 -8.75 -12.93
N ALA A 248 -19.31 -8.42 -12.24
CA ALA A 248 -19.02 -8.98 -10.94
C ALA A 248 -19.65 -8.10 -9.86
N THR A 249 -20.52 -8.67 -9.03
CA THR A 249 -21.20 -7.92 -7.98
C THR A 249 -20.73 -8.35 -6.60
N ASN A 250 -20.76 -7.46 -5.62
CA ASN A 250 -20.41 -7.69 -4.22
C ASN A 250 -19.02 -8.33 -4.00
N SER A 251 -18.08 -8.15 -4.92
CA SER A 251 -16.73 -8.70 -4.81
C SER A 251 -15.73 -7.95 -5.68
N LEU A 252 -14.79 -7.27 -5.06
CA LEU A 252 -13.66 -6.64 -5.75
C LEU A 252 -12.64 -7.67 -6.26
N GLN A 253 -12.48 -8.79 -5.53
CA GLN A 253 -11.55 -9.85 -5.92
C GLN A 253 -12.01 -10.57 -7.19
N MET A 254 -13.33 -10.82 -7.32
CA MET A 254 -13.87 -11.52 -8.51
C MET A 254 -13.61 -10.76 -9.79
N GLN A 255 -13.79 -9.43 -9.81
CA GLN A 255 -13.50 -8.64 -11.01
C GLN A 255 -12.03 -8.75 -11.42
N SER A 256 -11.11 -8.71 -10.45
CA SER A 256 -9.67 -8.86 -10.71
C SER A 256 -9.33 -10.26 -11.24
N LEU A 257 -9.94 -11.30 -10.69
CA LEU A 257 -9.79 -12.68 -11.16
C LEU A 257 -10.29 -12.86 -12.60
N LEU A 258 -11.45 -12.27 -12.93
CA LEU A 258 -11.99 -12.30 -14.29
C LEU A 258 -11.05 -11.64 -15.29
N LEU A 259 -10.54 -10.44 -14.97
CA LEU A 259 -9.59 -9.72 -15.81
C LEU A 259 -8.27 -10.49 -16.00
N ALA A 260 -7.73 -11.09 -14.94
CA ALA A 260 -6.53 -11.93 -15.01
C ALA A 260 -6.70 -13.14 -15.93
N ASN A 261 -7.95 -13.59 -16.15
CA ASN A 261 -8.31 -14.67 -17.06
C ASN A 261 -8.76 -14.20 -18.46
N GLY A 262 -8.56 -12.92 -18.80
CA GLY A 262 -8.92 -12.34 -20.08
C GLY A 262 -10.43 -12.12 -20.29
N ILE A 263 -11.23 -12.16 -19.21
CA ILE A 263 -12.67 -11.92 -19.25
C ILE A 263 -12.91 -10.43 -19.02
N LYS A 264 -13.58 -9.78 -19.98
CA LYS A 264 -13.93 -8.36 -19.87
C LYS A 264 -14.99 -8.15 -18.77
N THR A 265 -14.74 -7.23 -17.85
CA THR A 265 -15.69 -6.86 -16.81
C THR A 265 -16.14 -5.41 -16.99
N ILE A 266 -17.41 -5.13 -16.63
CA ILE A 266 -17.92 -3.76 -16.66
C ILE A 266 -17.37 -2.94 -15.50
N ASN A 267 -17.18 -3.58 -14.36
CA ASN A 267 -16.58 -3.01 -13.17
C ASN A 267 -15.18 -3.57 -12.96
N ALA A 268 -14.24 -2.69 -12.71
CA ALA A 268 -12.84 -3.04 -12.51
C ALA A 268 -12.14 -1.91 -11.75
N VAL A 269 -10.87 -2.11 -11.42
CA VAL A 269 -9.97 -1.00 -11.07
C VAL A 269 -9.67 -0.23 -12.34
N ASN A 270 -10.01 1.04 -12.38
CA ASN A 270 -9.78 1.89 -13.54
C ASN A 270 -8.83 3.03 -13.19
N PHE A 271 -7.69 3.07 -13.89
CA PHE A 271 -6.71 4.16 -13.75
C PHE A 271 -7.24 5.47 -14.35
N TYR A 272 -8.13 5.38 -15.33
CA TYR A 272 -8.74 6.51 -16.02
C TYR A 272 -10.25 6.41 -15.92
N PRO A 273 -10.96 7.54 -15.71
CA PRO A 273 -12.41 7.54 -15.68
C PRO A 273 -12.98 7.25 -17.07
N ASP A 274 -13.83 6.22 -17.16
CA ASP A 274 -14.62 5.95 -18.35
C ASP A 274 -15.97 6.68 -18.27
N LEU A 275 -15.92 7.96 -18.56
CA LEU A 275 -17.10 8.83 -18.48
C LEU A 275 -18.22 8.37 -19.42
N LYS A 276 -17.87 7.82 -20.62
CA LYS A 276 -18.85 7.35 -21.58
C LYS A 276 -19.68 6.19 -21.01
N LYS A 277 -19.03 5.28 -20.33
CA LYS A 277 -19.69 4.15 -19.68
C LYS A 277 -20.68 4.60 -18.59
N TRP A 278 -20.26 5.55 -17.76
CA TRP A 278 -21.08 6.03 -16.63
C TRP A 278 -22.23 6.92 -17.11
N ASN A 279 -22.05 7.69 -18.17
CA ASN A 279 -23.10 8.52 -18.74
C ASN A 279 -24.28 7.70 -19.28
N LEU A 280 -24.12 6.42 -19.60
CA LEU A 280 -25.22 5.54 -19.99
C LEU A 280 -26.24 5.33 -18.85
N ILE A 281 -25.80 5.38 -17.60
CA ILE A 281 -26.66 5.20 -16.42
C ILE A 281 -26.89 6.49 -15.63
N ASP A 282 -26.01 7.48 -15.78
CA ASP A 282 -26.13 8.83 -15.19
C ASP A 282 -26.12 9.90 -16.28
N SER A 283 -27.15 9.89 -17.15
CA SER A 283 -27.22 10.77 -18.30
C SER A 283 -27.26 12.26 -17.94
N LYS A 284 -27.62 12.60 -16.70
CA LYS A 284 -27.65 14.00 -16.20
C LYS A 284 -26.33 14.40 -15.55
N GLY A 285 -25.37 13.51 -15.43
CA GLY A 285 -24.07 13.76 -14.80
C GLY A 285 -24.12 14.11 -13.31
N LYS A 286 -25.18 13.68 -12.61
CA LYS A 286 -25.41 13.98 -11.19
C LYS A 286 -24.26 13.48 -10.30
N TYR A 287 -23.65 12.37 -10.66
CA TYR A 287 -22.62 11.71 -9.88
C TYR A 287 -21.23 11.82 -10.51
N THR A 288 -21.01 12.79 -11.42
CA THR A 288 -19.72 12.96 -12.13
C THR A 288 -18.54 13.06 -11.17
N ASP A 289 -18.68 13.79 -10.05
CA ASP A 289 -17.62 13.93 -9.06
C ASP A 289 -17.29 12.61 -8.34
N VAL A 290 -18.19 11.62 -8.35
CA VAL A 290 -17.99 10.32 -7.76
C VAL A 290 -17.19 9.42 -8.69
N TYR A 291 -17.46 9.39 -9.98
CA TYR A 291 -16.83 8.47 -10.93
C TYR A 291 -15.73 9.12 -11.82
N ASN A 292 -15.58 10.46 -11.80
CA ASN A 292 -14.47 11.13 -12.51
C ASN A 292 -13.16 11.05 -11.68
N ARG A 293 -12.68 9.84 -11.47
CA ARG A 293 -11.45 9.57 -10.68
C ARG A 293 -10.78 8.26 -11.07
N TYR A 294 -9.58 8.01 -10.56
CA TYR A 294 -9.08 6.65 -10.37
C TYR A 294 -9.98 5.96 -9.35
N TYR A 295 -10.44 4.76 -9.63
CA TYR A 295 -11.40 4.11 -8.75
C TYR A 295 -11.38 2.59 -8.76
N HIS A 296 -11.75 2.05 -7.61
CA HIS A 296 -12.27 0.70 -7.41
C HIS A 296 -13.80 0.79 -7.37
N THR A 297 -14.49 -0.06 -8.13
CA THR A 297 -15.95 -0.05 -8.15
C THR A 297 -16.50 -1.36 -7.65
N GLU A 298 -17.22 -1.33 -6.54
CA GLU A 298 -18.11 -2.42 -6.15
C GLU A 298 -19.51 -2.16 -6.71
N VAL A 299 -20.11 -3.16 -7.34
CA VAL A 299 -21.48 -3.06 -7.86
C VAL A 299 -22.40 -3.91 -7.00
N ARG A 300 -23.54 -3.35 -6.60
CA ARG A 300 -24.64 -4.02 -5.91
C ARG A 300 -25.92 -3.85 -6.71
N LEU A 301 -26.65 -4.94 -6.91
CA LEU A 301 -27.94 -4.85 -7.61
C LEU A 301 -29.06 -4.52 -6.64
N THR A 302 -29.98 -3.69 -7.11
CA THR A 302 -31.15 -3.24 -6.34
C THR A 302 -32.35 -3.04 -7.25
N ASN A 303 -33.56 -3.01 -6.67
CA ASN A 303 -34.79 -2.55 -7.33
C ASN A 303 -35.03 -1.04 -7.14
N GLU A 304 -34.22 -0.38 -6.30
CA GLU A 304 -34.27 1.07 -6.11
C GLU A 304 -33.59 1.81 -7.25
N LYS A 305 -33.71 3.13 -7.24
CA LYS A 305 -33.05 3.99 -8.25
C LYS A 305 -31.54 3.88 -8.17
N THR A 306 -30.89 3.79 -9.33
CA THR A 306 -29.42 3.76 -9.44
C THR A 306 -28.79 4.96 -8.73
N SER A 307 -27.80 4.65 -7.87
CA SER A 307 -27.03 5.64 -7.11
C SER A 307 -25.55 5.27 -7.02
N PHE A 308 -24.71 6.28 -6.84
CA PHE A 308 -23.26 6.13 -6.66
C PHE A 308 -22.87 6.67 -5.29
N ASP A 309 -22.30 5.82 -4.44
CA ASP A 309 -21.91 6.15 -3.07
C ASP A 309 -20.39 6.14 -2.93
N LEU A 310 -19.79 7.33 -2.78
CA LEU A 310 -18.36 7.46 -2.53
C LEU A 310 -18.03 6.92 -1.13
N LYS A 311 -17.16 5.93 -1.03
CA LYS A 311 -16.72 5.33 0.25
C LYS A 311 -15.33 5.81 0.66
N GLN A 312 -14.43 5.92 -0.30
CA GLN A 312 -13.07 6.41 -0.11
C GLN A 312 -12.67 7.27 -1.32
N ALA A 313 -11.55 7.96 -1.23
CA ALA A 313 -11.07 8.81 -2.30
C ALA A 313 -10.96 8.09 -3.66
N ASP A 314 -10.71 6.78 -3.63
CA ASP A 314 -10.49 5.90 -4.77
C ASP A 314 -11.47 4.71 -4.84
N MET A 315 -12.54 4.73 -4.06
CA MET A 315 -13.53 3.65 -4.05
C MET A 315 -14.95 4.17 -3.95
N PHE A 316 -15.83 3.68 -4.83
CA PHE A 316 -17.26 3.89 -4.70
C PHE A 316 -18.08 2.60 -4.90
N ILE A 317 -19.27 2.60 -4.33
CA ILE A 317 -20.28 1.58 -4.53
C ILE A 317 -21.29 2.10 -5.53
N LEU A 318 -21.55 1.33 -6.57
CA LEU A 318 -22.64 1.53 -7.50
C LEU A 318 -23.81 0.64 -7.07
N ASN A 319 -24.87 1.24 -6.53
CA ASN A 319 -26.15 0.57 -6.35
C ASN A 319 -26.89 0.67 -7.69
N LEU A 320 -26.88 -0.41 -8.45
CA LEU A 320 -27.39 -0.45 -9.82
C LEU A 320 -28.80 -1.02 -9.83
N ASN A 321 -29.77 -0.24 -10.33
CA ASN A 321 -31.09 -0.79 -10.61
C ASN A 321 -30.98 -1.91 -11.65
N VAL A 322 -31.60 -3.04 -11.41
CA VAL A 322 -31.51 -4.19 -12.31
C VAL A 322 -32.01 -3.89 -13.72
N SER A 323 -32.95 -2.95 -13.89
CA SER A 323 -33.42 -2.53 -15.21
C SER A 323 -32.37 -1.76 -16.02
N ASP A 324 -31.40 -1.13 -15.33
CA ASP A 324 -30.33 -0.37 -15.97
C ASP A 324 -29.20 -1.26 -16.51
N ILE A 325 -29.16 -2.54 -16.13
CA ILE A 325 -28.15 -3.50 -16.64
C ILE A 325 -28.17 -3.58 -18.17
N LYS A 326 -29.35 -3.54 -18.77
CA LYS A 326 -29.52 -3.58 -20.23
C LYS A 326 -28.96 -2.37 -20.98
N LYS A 327 -28.58 -1.30 -20.27
CA LYS A 327 -27.87 -0.15 -20.87
C LYS A 327 -26.40 -0.48 -21.20
N TRP A 328 -25.91 -1.60 -20.67
CA TRP A 328 -24.57 -2.12 -20.94
C TRP A 328 -24.66 -3.46 -21.69
N PRO A 329 -23.64 -3.85 -22.44
CA PRO A 329 -23.58 -5.16 -23.08
C PRO A 329 -23.21 -6.26 -22.08
N VAL A 330 -24.01 -6.38 -21.00
CA VAL A 330 -23.85 -7.36 -19.93
C VAL A 330 -24.91 -8.44 -20.08
N ARG A 331 -24.46 -9.68 -20.16
CA ARG A 331 -25.34 -10.85 -20.14
C ARG A 331 -25.08 -11.75 -18.96
N THR A 332 -23.85 -11.78 -18.48
CA THR A 332 -23.44 -12.67 -17.38
C THR A 332 -23.17 -11.84 -16.13
N ILE A 333 -23.76 -12.25 -15.01
CA ILE A 333 -23.54 -11.66 -13.69
C ILE A 333 -22.96 -12.74 -12.78
N VAL A 334 -21.89 -12.39 -12.04
CA VAL A 334 -21.24 -13.27 -11.06
C VAL A 334 -21.33 -12.61 -9.68
N SER A 335 -21.86 -13.34 -8.71
CA SER A 335 -22.14 -12.81 -7.38
C SER A 335 -21.91 -13.85 -6.27
N PRO A 336 -21.34 -13.48 -5.11
CA PRO A 336 -21.32 -14.34 -3.92
C PRO A 336 -22.70 -14.40 -3.23
N VAL A 337 -23.59 -13.45 -3.54
CA VAL A 337 -24.95 -13.40 -2.98
C VAL A 337 -26.00 -13.80 -4.01
N SER A 338 -27.13 -14.37 -3.55
CA SER A 338 -28.25 -14.70 -4.45
C SER A 338 -29.08 -13.46 -4.75
N TYR A 339 -29.43 -13.30 -6.03
CA TYR A 339 -30.34 -12.29 -6.55
C TYR A 339 -31.68 -12.87 -7.04
N ASP A 340 -31.99 -14.12 -6.75
CA ASP A 340 -33.20 -14.79 -7.24
C ASP A 340 -34.44 -13.96 -6.94
N LYS A 341 -34.66 -13.60 -5.66
CA LYS A 341 -35.81 -12.78 -5.24
C LYS A 341 -35.89 -11.44 -5.96
N LEU A 342 -34.72 -10.81 -6.20
CA LEU A 342 -34.66 -9.51 -6.88
C LEU A 342 -35.07 -9.64 -8.35
N PHE A 343 -34.60 -10.68 -9.04
CA PHE A 343 -34.93 -10.92 -10.44
C PHE A 343 -36.39 -11.33 -10.59
N ASP A 344 -36.93 -12.16 -9.69
CA ASP A 344 -38.36 -12.52 -9.67
C ASP A 344 -39.26 -11.28 -9.50
N GLN A 345 -38.90 -10.36 -8.59
CA GLN A 345 -39.65 -9.12 -8.38
C GLN A 345 -39.61 -8.18 -9.58
N THR A 346 -38.58 -8.26 -10.40
CA THR A 346 -38.38 -7.38 -11.56
C THR A 346 -38.68 -8.05 -12.90
N ASN A 347 -39.21 -9.28 -12.88
CA ASN A 347 -39.54 -10.10 -14.05
C ASN A 347 -38.35 -10.28 -15.01
N ILE A 348 -37.14 -10.36 -14.50
CA ILE A 348 -35.93 -10.62 -15.30
C ILE A 348 -35.76 -12.12 -15.42
N LYS A 349 -35.79 -12.63 -16.63
CA LYS A 349 -35.51 -14.05 -16.92
C LYS A 349 -34.03 -14.33 -16.87
N PHE A 350 -33.65 -15.42 -16.24
CA PHE A 350 -32.25 -15.83 -16.10
C PHE A 350 -32.09 -17.34 -16.01
N LYS A 351 -30.91 -17.80 -16.43
CA LYS A 351 -30.41 -19.15 -16.08
C LYS A 351 -29.37 -19.02 -14.99
N LYS A 352 -29.45 -19.85 -13.96
CA LYS A 352 -28.54 -19.81 -12.80
C LYS A 352 -27.72 -21.08 -12.70
N ASN A 353 -26.43 -20.88 -12.40
CA ASN A 353 -25.52 -21.92 -11.96
C ASN A 353 -24.85 -21.49 -10.65
N LYS A 354 -24.52 -22.42 -9.76
CA LYS A 354 -23.75 -22.16 -8.54
C LYS A 354 -22.46 -22.95 -8.58
N SER A 355 -21.35 -22.27 -8.42
CA SER A 355 -20.02 -22.87 -8.42
C SER A 355 -19.09 -22.13 -7.47
N MET A 356 -18.33 -22.87 -6.65
CA MET A 356 -17.31 -22.32 -5.74
C MET A 356 -17.81 -21.19 -4.83
N GLY A 357 -19.06 -21.28 -4.33
CA GLY A 357 -19.66 -20.25 -3.49
C GLY A 357 -20.25 -19.05 -4.24
N TYR A 358 -20.11 -19.00 -5.58
CA TYR A 358 -20.65 -17.93 -6.42
C TYR A 358 -21.85 -18.40 -7.22
N TYR A 359 -22.77 -17.48 -7.45
CA TYR A 359 -23.89 -17.60 -8.39
C TYR A 359 -23.49 -16.98 -9.72
N VAL A 360 -23.71 -17.71 -10.81
CA VAL A 360 -23.53 -17.23 -12.17
C VAL A 360 -24.90 -17.14 -12.82
N TYR A 361 -25.35 -15.94 -13.08
CA TYR A 361 -26.59 -15.66 -13.76
C TYR A 361 -26.35 -15.31 -15.22
N VAL A 362 -27.11 -15.92 -16.12
CA VAL A 362 -27.11 -15.60 -17.55
C VAL A 362 -28.47 -15.03 -17.87
N LEU A 363 -28.52 -13.74 -18.21
CA LEU A 363 -29.74 -13.04 -18.54
C LEU A 363 -30.24 -13.46 -19.93
N GLU A 364 -31.55 -13.63 -20.07
CA GLU A 364 -32.25 -14.02 -21.32
C GLU A 364 -32.80 -12.82 -22.07
#